data_2f22e21aef0dec39212efca03dd18912
#
_entry.id   2f22e21aef0dec39212efca03dd18912
#
_cell.length_a   1.000
_cell.length_b   1.000
_cell.length_c   1.000
_cell.angle_alpha   90.00
_cell.angle_beta   90.00
_cell.angle_gamma   90.00
#
_symmetry.space_group_name_H-M   'P 1'
#
loop_
_entity.id
_entity.type
_entity.pdbx_description
1 polymer ?
#
loop_
_entity_poly.entity_id
_entity_poly.type
_entity_poly.pdbx_seq_one_letter_code
_entity_poly.pdbx_strand_id
1 'polypeptide(L)'
;VMEVVDALGGIELDISSKEAETMKIYINEMNEVMGTNGTAVSGPGLQTVNGIQALAYCRDRYSGGDDYGRTERQRTVISKIVEKAKAASLPTLNKVIDKLFPDISTSLSSSEILGLAAGIKDYELADTQGWPFQLTTERMGGKLGDVVVPTDLETNVNLLHQYLFDVEDYETTQTVKNISKSVINESGKTASDTVRDTNPFTAEDTEADTQTQ
;
A
#
# COMPACT_ATOMS: atom_id res chain seq x y z
N VAL A 1 -9.75 -2.17 -8.84
CA VAL A 1 -9.86 -2.82 -7.53
C VAL A 1 -11.23 -3.43 -7.33
N MET A 2 -12.32 -2.67 -7.43
CA MET A 2 -13.69 -3.18 -7.21
C MET A 2 -13.98 -4.44 -7.99
N GLU A 3 -13.84 -4.40 -9.30
CA GLU A 3 -14.16 -5.51 -10.20
C GLU A 3 -13.32 -6.76 -9.94
N VAL A 4 -12.05 -6.58 -9.55
CA VAL A 4 -11.18 -7.71 -9.18
C VAL A 4 -11.69 -8.41 -7.92
N VAL A 5 -11.97 -7.62 -6.89
CA VAL A 5 -12.47 -8.14 -5.61
C VAL A 5 -13.81 -8.88 -5.81
N ASP A 6 -14.71 -8.29 -6.60
CA ASP A 6 -16.01 -8.91 -6.91
C ASP A 6 -15.84 -10.20 -7.75
N ALA A 7 -14.94 -10.20 -8.73
CA ALA A 7 -14.68 -11.38 -9.56
C ALA A 7 -14.05 -12.54 -8.75
N LEU A 8 -13.28 -12.21 -7.71
CA LEU A 8 -12.74 -13.20 -6.75
C LEU A 8 -13.74 -13.64 -5.68
N GLY A 9 -14.94 -13.07 -5.64
CA GLY A 9 -15.98 -13.38 -4.65
C GLY A 9 -15.75 -12.70 -3.30
N GLY A 10 -15.06 -11.58 -3.29
CA GLY A 10 -14.73 -10.81 -2.09
C GLY A 10 -13.40 -11.19 -1.47
N ILE A 11 -12.91 -10.34 -0.57
CA ILE A 11 -11.69 -10.55 0.23
C ILE A 11 -12.00 -10.41 1.71
N GLU A 12 -11.21 -11.04 2.58
CA GLU A 12 -11.38 -10.94 4.04
C GLU A 12 -10.55 -9.79 4.58
N LEU A 13 -11.20 -8.87 5.31
CA LEU A 13 -10.56 -7.78 6.03
C LEU A 13 -11.03 -7.79 7.49
N ASP A 14 -10.09 -7.53 8.39
CA ASP A 14 -10.40 -7.21 9.79
C ASP A 14 -10.55 -5.70 9.89
N ILE A 15 -11.75 -5.25 10.21
CA ILE A 15 -12.16 -3.84 10.14
C ILE A 15 -12.36 -3.31 11.54
N SER A 16 -11.67 -2.24 11.90
CA SER A 16 -11.88 -1.54 13.17
C SER A 16 -13.19 -0.74 13.17
N SER A 17 -13.70 -0.38 14.36
CA SER A 17 -14.90 0.43 14.50
C SER A 17 -14.80 1.76 13.74
N LYS A 18 -13.63 2.41 13.80
CA LYS A 18 -13.39 3.68 13.15
C LYS A 18 -13.35 3.57 11.62
N GLU A 19 -12.76 2.49 11.11
CA GLU A 19 -12.76 2.17 9.68
C GLU A 19 -14.18 1.89 9.17
N ALA A 20 -14.98 1.14 9.91
CA ALA A 20 -16.36 0.86 9.53
C ALA A 20 -17.20 2.14 9.39
N GLU A 21 -17.04 3.10 10.30
CA GLU A 21 -17.68 4.41 10.24
C GLU A 21 -17.23 5.22 9.02
N THR A 22 -15.92 5.28 8.78
CA THR A 22 -15.35 6.04 7.66
C THR A 22 -15.67 5.41 6.31
N MET A 23 -15.59 4.09 6.21
CA MET A 23 -15.98 3.34 4.99
C MET A 23 -17.42 3.63 4.59
N LYS A 24 -18.35 3.75 5.55
CA LYS A 24 -19.75 4.09 5.27
C LYS A 24 -19.87 5.45 4.56
N ILE A 25 -19.06 6.44 4.95
CA ILE A 25 -19.06 7.75 4.31
C ILE A 25 -18.59 7.62 2.85
N TYR A 26 -17.45 6.94 2.63
CA TYR A 26 -16.92 6.74 1.29
C TYR A 26 -17.83 5.91 0.38
N ILE A 27 -18.51 4.88 0.93
CA ILE A 27 -19.47 4.10 0.15
C ILE A 27 -20.65 4.96 -0.30
N ASN A 28 -21.18 5.81 0.57
CA ASN A 28 -22.26 6.74 0.21
C ASN A 28 -21.82 7.72 -0.89
N GLU A 29 -20.63 8.32 -0.77
CA GLU A 29 -20.07 9.19 -1.82
C GLU A 29 -19.91 8.46 -3.15
N MET A 30 -19.37 7.24 -3.12
CA MET A 30 -19.21 6.42 -4.33
C MET A 30 -20.54 6.02 -4.94
N ASN A 31 -21.54 5.67 -4.15
CA ASN A 31 -22.88 5.39 -4.62
C ASN A 31 -23.46 6.59 -5.39
N GLU A 32 -23.29 7.79 -4.84
CA GLU A 32 -23.78 9.02 -5.45
C GLU A 32 -23.09 9.32 -6.79
N VAL A 33 -21.75 9.22 -6.80
CA VAL A 33 -20.94 9.53 -7.99
C VAL A 33 -21.09 8.47 -9.09
N MET A 34 -21.17 7.18 -8.73
CA MET A 34 -21.18 6.06 -9.66
C MET A 34 -22.58 5.55 -9.98
N GLY A 35 -23.62 6.07 -9.32
CA GLY A 35 -25.00 5.59 -9.47
C GLY A 35 -25.18 4.15 -8.99
N THR A 36 -24.45 3.71 -7.97
CA THR A 36 -24.50 2.36 -7.41
C THR A 36 -25.31 2.34 -6.11
N ASN A 37 -25.59 1.15 -5.59
CA ASN A 37 -26.30 0.93 -4.33
C ASN A 37 -25.50 0.02 -3.38
N GLY A 38 -24.19 0.26 -3.28
CA GLY A 38 -23.30 -0.47 -2.37
C GLY A 38 -23.72 -0.29 -0.91
N THR A 39 -23.67 -1.36 -0.16
CA THR A 39 -24.03 -1.38 1.27
C THR A 39 -22.78 -1.21 2.15
N ALA A 40 -22.96 -0.58 3.31
CA ALA A 40 -21.91 -0.50 4.32
C ALA A 40 -21.50 -1.91 4.81
N VAL A 41 -20.32 -1.99 5.43
CA VAL A 41 -19.87 -3.20 6.14
C VAL A 41 -20.76 -3.46 7.36
N SER A 42 -20.78 -4.70 7.86
CA SER A 42 -21.64 -5.11 8.97
C SER A 42 -21.25 -4.49 10.32
N GLY A 43 -20.08 -3.89 10.41
CA GLY A 43 -19.48 -3.32 11.62
C GLY A 43 -18.02 -3.71 11.73
N PRO A 44 -17.41 -3.61 12.92
CA PRO A 44 -16.01 -4.03 13.14
C PRO A 44 -15.87 -5.56 13.16
N GLY A 45 -14.63 -6.02 12.95
CA GLY A 45 -14.22 -7.41 12.97
C GLY A 45 -13.93 -8.00 11.60
N LEU A 46 -13.48 -9.25 11.62
CA LEU A 46 -13.15 -10.01 10.41
C LEU A 46 -14.41 -10.31 9.60
N GLN A 47 -14.42 -9.90 8.36
CA GLN A 47 -15.55 -10.11 7.45
C GLN A 47 -15.11 -10.12 5.98
N THR A 48 -15.89 -10.79 5.15
CA THR A 48 -15.74 -10.73 3.70
C THR A 48 -16.33 -9.43 3.17
N VAL A 49 -15.52 -8.64 2.46
CA VAL A 49 -15.92 -7.39 1.83
C VAL A 49 -16.01 -7.54 0.32
N ASN A 50 -16.96 -6.87 -0.31
CA ASN A 50 -17.11 -6.77 -1.75
C ASN A 50 -16.25 -5.62 -2.34
N GLY A 51 -16.30 -5.43 -3.66
CA GLY A 51 -15.45 -4.46 -4.35
C GLY A 51 -15.61 -3.02 -3.88
N ILE A 52 -16.84 -2.54 -3.69
CA ILE A 52 -17.06 -1.16 -3.24
C ILE A 52 -16.60 -0.95 -1.80
N GLN A 53 -16.77 -1.96 -0.93
CA GLN A 53 -16.32 -1.94 0.44
C GLN A 53 -14.78 -1.96 0.51
N ALA A 54 -14.13 -2.81 -0.29
CA ALA A 54 -12.66 -2.84 -0.38
C ALA A 54 -12.10 -1.51 -0.91
N LEU A 55 -12.75 -0.89 -1.88
CA LEU A 55 -12.34 0.42 -2.38
C LEU A 55 -12.53 1.51 -1.32
N ALA A 56 -13.62 1.48 -0.54
CA ALA A 56 -13.84 2.40 0.57
C ALA A 56 -12.71 2.28 1.61
N TYR A 57 -12.32 1.05 1.96
CA TYR A 57 -11.20 0.78 2.84
C TYR A 57 -9.87 1.35 2.30
N CYS A 58 -9.59 1.18 1.00
CA CYS A 58 -8.41 1.76 0.35
C CYS A 58 -8.39 3.29 0.34
N ARG A 59 -9.55 3.95 0.38
CA ARG A 59 -9.69 5.41 0.32
C ARG A 59 -9.63 6.08 1.68
N ASP A 60 -9.78 5.32 2.75
CA ASP A 60 -9.87 5.83 4.10
C ASP A 60 -8.59 6.56 4.54
N ARG A 61 -8.76 7.84 4.92
CA ARG A 61 -7.71 8.73 5.45
C ARG A 61 -7.98 9.18 6.88
N TYR A 62 -9.17 8.89 7.42
CA TYR A 62 -9.65 9.49 8.66
C TYR A 62 -9.69 8.52 9.84
N SER A 63 -9.59 7.22 9.60
CA SER A 63 -9.60 6.22 10.67
C SER A 63 -8.27 6.12 11.43
N GLY A 64 -7.18 6.66 10.90
CA GLY A 64 -5.87 6.75 11.52
C GLY A 64 -4.73 6.60 10.52
N GLY A 65 -3.55 7.11 10.90
CA GLY A 65 -2.34 7.02 10.10
C GLY A 65 -2.28 7.95 8.88
N ASP A 66 -3.25 8.83 8.69
CA ASP A 66 -3.31 9.79 7.58
C ASP A 66 -3.06 9.14 6.20
N ASP A 67 -2.20 9.72 5.36
CA ASP A 67 -1.83 9.16 4.05
C ASP A 67 -1.04 7.85 4.15
N TYR A 68 -0.33 7.62 5.24
CA TYR A 68 0.40 6.37 5.49
C TYR A 68 -0.55 5.23 5.81
N GLY A 69 -1.51 5.46 6.70
CA GLY A 69 -2.56 4.49 7.00
C GLY A 69 -3.36 4.12 5.75
N ARG A 70 -3.62 5.09 4.86
CA ARG A 70 -4.22 4.82 3.56
C ARG A 70 -3.35 3.90 2.70
N THR A 71 -2.05 4.18 2.61
CA THR A 71 -1.12 3.37 1.82
C THR A 71 -0.99 1.95 2.37
N GLU A 72 -0.98 1.80 3.69
CA GLU A 72 -0.97 0.51 4.37
C GLU A 72 -2.25 -0.29 4.07
N ARG A 73 -3.43 0.35 4.14
CA ARG A 73 -4.69 -0.28 3.74
C ARG A 73 -4.70 -0.73 2.28
N GLN A 74 -4.11 0.06 1.38
CA GLN A 74 -3.96 -0.32 -0.02
C GLN A 74 -3.08 -1.56 -0.18
N ARG A 75 -1.94 -1.64 0.54
CA ARG A 75 -1.09 -2.83 0.54
C ARG A 75 -1.81 -4.04 1.10
N THR A 76 -2.56 -3.87 2.21
CA THR A 76 -3.39 -4.94 2.79
C THR A 76 -4.38 -5.50 1.76
N VAL A 77 -5.10 -4.63 1.06
CA VAL A 77 -6.06 -5.07 0.02
C VAL A 77 -5.35 -5.80 -1.12
N ILE A 78 -4.18 -5.32 -1.58
CA ILE A 78 -3.39 -6.00 -2.62
C ILE A 78 -2.96 -7.38 -2.13
N SER A 79 -2.44 -7.51 -0.92
CA SER A 79 -2.04 -8.79 -0.33
C SER A 79 -3.22 -9.77 -0.25
N LYS A 80 -4.40 -9.31 0.18
CA LYS A 80 -5.61 -10.13 0.24
C LYS A 80 -6.13 -10.54 -1.15
N ILE A 81 -6.00 -9.67 -2.15
CA ILE A 81 -6.32 -10.01 -3.55
C ILE A 81 -5.37 -11.12 -4.05
N VAL A 82 -4.06 -11.00 -3.81
CA VAL A 82 -3.08 -12.01 -4.21
C VAL A 82 -3.34 -13.34 -3.51
N GLU A 83 -3.57 -13.33 -2.19
CA GLU A 83 -3.93 -14.51 -1.40
C GLU A 83 -5.16 -15.21 -2.00
N LYS A 84 -6.21 -14.47 -2.28
CA LYS A 84 -7.45 -14.98 -2.86
C LYS A 84 -7.26 -15.49 -4.29
N ALA A 85 -6.45 -14.80 -5.10
CA ALA A 85 -6.13 -15.21 -6.46
C ALA A 85 -5.33 -16.51 -6.50
N LYS A 86 -4.38 -16.71 -5.57
CA LYS A 86 -3.62 -17.97 -5.44
C LYS A 86 -4.52 -19.16 -5.10
N ALA A 87 -5.61 -18.94 -4.38
CA ALA A 87 -6.59 -19.97 -4.04
C ALA A 87 -7.67 -20.15 -5.14
N ALA A 88 -7.76 -19.25 -6.11
CA ALA A 88 -8.80 -19.25 -7.12
C ALA A 88 -8.58 -20.34 -8.19
N SER A 89 -9.68 -20.75 -8.83
CA SER A 89 -9.63 -21.63 -10.00
C SER A 89 -9.20 -20.88 -11.26
N LEU A 90 -8.60 -21.58 -12.23
CA LEU A 90 -8.25 -20.98 -13.53
C LEU A 90 -9.43 -20.27 -14.22
N PRO A 91 -10.66 -20.82 -14.24
CA PRO A 91 -11.82 -20.10 -14.79
C PRO A 91 -12.12 -18.78 -14.05
N THR A 92 -11.89 -18.73 -12.74
CA THR A 92 -12.05 -17.49 -11.96
C THR A 92 -10.97 -16.48 -12.31
N LEU A 93 -9.71 -16.91 -12.43
CA LEU A 93 -8.60 -16.03 -12.84
C LEU A 93 -8.82 -15.47 -14.25
N ASN A 94 -9.31 -16.28 -15.19
CA ASN A 94 -9.67 -15.79 -16.53
C ASN A 94 -10.72 -14.68 -16.48
N LYS A 95 -11.76 -14.83 -15.64
CA LYS A 95 -12.76 -13.76 -15.46
C LYS A 95 -12.16 -12.48 -14.89
N VAL A 96 -11.19 -12.59 -13.98
CA VAL A 96 -10.46 -11.42 -13.45
C VAL A 96 -9.67 -10.75 -14.55
N ILE A 97 -8.93 -11.52 -15.36
CA ILE A 97 -8.14 -11.02 -16.48
C ILE A 97 -9.02 -10.32 -17.51
N ASP A 98 -10.11 -10.97 -17.94
CA ASP A 98 -11.06 -10.41 -18.92
C ASP A 98 -11.64 -9.07 -18.45
N LYS A 99 -11.87 -8.92 -17.14
CA LYS A 99 -12.38 -7.66 -16.57
C LYS A 99 -11.33 -6.57 -16.46
N LEU A 100 -10.07 -6.93 -16.17
CA LEU A 100 -8.99 -5.97 -15.98
C LEU A 100 -8.36 -5.54 -17.30
N PHE A 101 -8.31 -6.41 -18.29
CA PHE A 101 -7.56 -6.21 -19.51
C PHE A 101 -7.95 -4.93 -20.27
N PRO A 102 -9.25 -4.55 -20.35
CA PRO A 102 -9.65 -3.31 -21.01
C PRO A 102 -9.10 -2.04 -20.33
N ASP A 103 -8.79 -2.11 -19.03
CA ASP A 103 -8.40 -0.97 -18.21
C ASP A 103 -6.88 -0.87 -18.00
N ILE A 104 -6.11 -1.85 -18.51
CA ILE A 104 -4.65 -1.92 -18.33
C ILE A 104 -3.94 -1.72 -19.66
N SER A 105 -3.05 -0.74 -19.71
CA SER A 105 -2.09 -0.60 -20.80
C SER A 105 -0.79 -1.33 -20.44
N THR A 106 -0.46 -2.36 -21.22
CA THR A 106 0.72 -3.20 -20.98
C THR A 106 1.36 -3.62 -22.30
N SER A 107 2.65 -3.92 -22.27
CA SER A 107 3.37 -4.54 -23.38
C SER A 107 3.18 -6.07 -23.44
N LEU A 108 2.57 -6.67 -22.42
CA LEU A 108 2.31 -8.11 -22.39
C LEU A 108 1.09 -8.45 -23.24
N SER A 109 1.20 -9.54 -24.00
CA SER A 109 0.05 -10.13 -24.71
C SER A 109 -0.87 -10.88 -23.75
N SER A 110 -2.11 -11.12 -24.15
CA SER A 110 -3.07 -11.91 -23.36
C SER A 110 -2.55 -13.32 -23.07
N SER A 111 -1.81 -13.95 -23.99
CA SER A 111 -1.23 -15.27 -23.79
C SER A 111 -0.11 -15.30 -22.75
N GLU A 112 0.71 -14.26 -22.70
CA GLU A 112 1.74 -14.10 -21.66
C GLU A 112 1.12 -13.89 -20.28
N ILE A 113 0.09 -13.05 -20.18
CA ILE A 113 -0.64 -12.83 -18.92
C ILE A 113 -1.32 -14.12 -18.45
N LEU A 114 -1.94 -14.88 -19.34
CA LEU A 114 -2.52 -16.18 -19.00
C LEU A 114 -1.46 -17.19 -18.55
N GLY A 115 -0.27 -17.17 -19.18
CA GLY A 115 0.87 -17.97 -18.76
C GLY A 115 1.34 -17.63 -17.34
N LEU A 116 1.46 -16.34 -17.03
CA LEU A 116 1.79 -15.87 -15.68
C LEU A 116 0.70 -16.24 -14.66
N ALA A 117 -0.57 -16.08 -15.02
CA ALA A 117 -1.69 -16.42 -14.14
C ALA A 117 -1.77 -17.94 -13.87
N ALA A 118 -1.39 -18.79 -14.82
CA ALA A 118 -1.33 -20.24 -14.61
C ALA A 118 -0.28 -20.62 -13.55
N GLY A 119 0.83 -19.88 -13.47
CA GLY A 119 1.90 -20.05 -12.47
C GLY A 119 1.69 -19.27 -11.16
N ILE A 120 0.52 -18.64 -10.93
CA ILE A 120 0.33 -17.74 -9.78
C ILE A 120 0.60 -18.37 -8.41
N LYS A 121 0.45 -19.70 -8.30
CA LYS A 121 0.70 -20.43 -7.05
C LYS A 121 2.18 -20.53 -6.69
N ASP A 122 3.04 -20.40 -7.69
CA ASP A 122 4.50 -20.50 -7.53
C ASP A 122 5.13 -19.15 -7.18
N TYR A 123 4.36 -18.04 -7.27
CA TYR A 123 4.82 -16.71 -6.85
C TYR A 123 4.54 -16.49 -5.37
N GLU A 124 5.48 -15.88 -4.70
CA GLU A 124 5.30 -15.36 -3.35
C GLU A 124 5.28 -13.83 -3.39
N LEU A 125 4.34 -13.26 -2.65
CA LEU A 125 4.37 -11.84 -2.39
C LEU A 125 5.35 -11.64 -1.23
N ALA A 126 6.50 -11.04 -1.52
CA ALA A 126 7.45 -10.64 -0.50
C ALA A 126 6.82 -9.59 0.44
N ASP A 127 7.47 -9.33 1.56
CA ASP A 127 7.05 -8.27 2.47
C ASP A 127 6.88 -6.95 1.74
N THR A 128 5.83 -6.24 2.11
CA THR A 128 5.52 -4.95 1.50
C THR A 128 5.95 -3.83 2.42
N GLN A 129 6.77 -2.92 1.90
CA GLN A 129 7.29 -1.81 2.67
C GLN A 129 6.91 -0.47 2.03
N GLY A 130 6.68 0.53 2.87
CA GLY A 130 6.49 1.91 2.42
C GLY A 130 7.82 2.63 2.31
N TRP A 131 7.95 3.51 1.32
CA TRP A 131 9.10 4.41 1.18
C TRP A 131 8.60 5.86 1.13
N PRO A 132 9.28 6.85 1.72
CA PRO A 132 10.52 6.78 2.49
C PRO A 132 10.38 6.02 3.81
N PHE A 133 11.47 5.37 4.27
CA PHE A 133 11.49 4.66 5.55
C PHE A 133 11.52 5.64 6.73
N GLN A 134 12.36 6.68 6.61
CA GLN A 134 12.50 7.75 7.60
C GLN A 134 11.94 9.05 7.04
N LEU A 135 10.92 9.57 7.70
CA LEU A 135 10.17 10.70 7.19
C LEU A 135 9.53 11.54 8.28
N THR A 136 9.13 12.74 7.88
CA THR A 136 8.21 13.60 8.60
C THR A 136 7.16 14.18 7.65
N THR A 137 6.15 14.83 8.20
CA THR A 137 5.18 15.62 7.43
C THR A 137 5.37 17.09 7.72
N GLU A 138 5.19 17.94 6.71
CA GLU A 138 5.28 19.38 6.85
C GLU A 138 4.19 20.04 6.02
N ARG A 139 3.63 21.12 6.57
CA ARG A 139 2.71 21.97 5.82
C ARG A 139 3.49 23.11 5.18
N MET A 140 3.79 22.94 3.91
CA MET A 140 4.48 23.96 3.12
C MET A 140 3.49 24.99 2.57
N GLY A 141 3.88 26.26 2.60
CA GLY A 141 3.05 27.36 2.11
C GLY A 141 2.79 27.30 0.59
N GLY A 142 1.87 28.14 0.11
CA GLY A 142 1.56 28.27 -1.30
C GLY A 142 0.76 27.11 -1.86
N LYS A 143 1.18 26.56 -3.00
CA LYS A 143 0.46 25.48 -3.73
C LYS A 143 0.83 24.07 -3.27
N LEU A 144 1.84 23.92 -2.44
CA LEU A 144 2.36 22.59 -2.06
C LEU A 144 1.48 21.93 -0.97
N GLY A 145 0.93 22.68 -0.03
CA GLY A 145 0.08 22.13 1.02
C GLY A 145 0.84 21.20 1.97
N ASP A 146 0.20 20.11 2.38
CA ASP A 146 0.81 19.11 3.24
C ASP A 146 1.67 18.15 2.39
N VAL A 147 2.93 18.01 2.77
CA VAL A 147 3.92 17.19 2.07
C VAL A 147 4.57 16.16 2.98
N VAL A 148 5.01 15.08 2.40
CA VAL A 148 5.86 14.07 3.04
C VAL A 148 7.31 14.38 2.70
N VAL A 149 8.13 14.50 3.72
CA VAL A 149 9.55 14.85 3.60
C VAL A 149 10.39 13.67 4.05
N PRO A 150 11.22 13.07 3.18
CA PRO A 150 12.27 12.18 3.62
C PRO A 150 13.27 12.98 4.48
N THR A 151 13.41 12.63 5.75
CA THR A 151 14.20 13.42 6.71
C THR A 151 15.70 13.31 6.50
N ASP A 152 16.14 12.21 5.89
CA ASP A 152 17.47 12.03 5.32
C ASP A 152 17.34 11.21 4.03
N LEU A 153 17.38 11.89 2.89
CA LEU A 153 17.20 11.23 1.60
C LEU A 153 18.34 10.26 1.27
N GLU A 154 19.57 10.56 1.69
CA GLU A 154 20.72 9.69 1.41
C GLU A 154 20.58 8.38 2.17
N THR A 155 20.27 8.43 3.46
CA THR A 155 19.98 7.23 4.26
C THR A 155 18.78 6.46 3.71
N ASN A 156 17.69 7.12 3.36
CA ASN A 156 16.53 6.47 2.75
C ASN A 156 16.87 5.74 1.44
N VAL A 157 17.75 6.29 0.60
CA VAL A 157 18.19 5.65 -0.65
C VAL A 157 19.10 4.46 -0.37
N ASN A 158 19.98 4.53 0.62
CA ASN A 158 20.82 3.40 1.04
C ASN A 158 19.98 2.24 1.54
N LEU A 159 19.03 2.50 2.44
CA LEU A 159 18.08 1.50 2.92
C LEU A 159 17.23 0.89 1.79
N LEU A 160 16.85 1.71 0.79
CA LEU A 160 16.11 1.21 -0.37
C LEU A 160 16.95 0.25 -1.21
N HIS A 161 18.24 0.55 -1.42
CA HIS A 161 19.15 -0.33 -2.15
C HIS A 161 19.41 -1.63 -1.39
N GLN A 162 19.57 -1.55 -0.07
CA GLN A 162 19.67 -2.75 0.78
C GLN A 162 18.39 -3.59 0.70
N TYR A 163 17.22 -2.97 0.82
CA TYR A 163 15.93 -3.67 0.77
C TYR A 163 15.61 -4.35 -0.57
N LEU A 164 15.92 -3.68 -1.69
CA LEU A 164 15.57 -4.19 -3.02
C LEU A 164 16.63 -5.09 -3.64
N PHE A 165 17.90 -4.87 -3.31
CA PHE A 165 19.02 -5.48 -4.02
C PHE A 165 20.06 -6.15 -3.11
N ASP A 166 19.79 -6.16 -1.79
CA ASP A 166 20.72 -6.73 -0.78
C ASP A 166 22.12 -6.08 -0.85
N VAL A 167 22.15 -4.79 -1.18
CA VAL A 167 23.39 -4.00 -1.29
C VAL A 167 23.53 -3.15 -0.02
N GLU A 168 24.37 -3.60 0.89
CA GLU A 168 24.81 -2.80 2.04
C GLU A 168 25.75 -1.69 1.57
N ASP A 169 25.79 -0.57 2.29
CA ASP A 169 26.68 0.56 2.05
C ASP A 169 26.66 1.12 0.61
N TYR A 170 25.46 1.22 0.01
CA TYR A 170 25.31 1.84 -1.30
C TYR A 170 25.79 3.28 -1.29
N GLU A 171 26.78 3.60 -2.14
CA GLU A 171 27.27 4.97 -2.29
C GLU A 171 26.30 5.79 -3.14
N THR A 172 25.61 6.76 -2.52
CA THR A 172 24.65 7.62 -3.18
C THR A 172 25.31 8.49 -4.28
N THR A 173 24.61 8.62 -5.39
CA THR A 173 25.08 9.45 -6.51
C THR A 173 25.12 10.94 -6.14
N GLN A 174 25.93 11.72 -6.86
CA GLN A 174 25.95 13.19 -6.68
C GLN A 174 24.56 13.82 -6.91
N THR A 175 23.73 13.22 -7.77
CA THR A 175 22.36 13.66 -8.00
C THR A 175 21.51 13.51 -6.74
N VAL A 176 21.57 12.36 -6.07
CA VAL A 176 20.86 12.13 -4.79
C VAL A 176 21.33 13.12 -3.73
N LYS A 177 22.65 13.33 -3.59
CA LYS A 177 23.22 14.29 -2.65
C LYS A 177 22.76 15.73 -2.90
N ASN A 178 22.64 16.13 -4.16
CA ASN A 178 22.15 17.45 -4.52
C ASN A 178 20.64 17.60 -4.21
N ILE A 179 19.82 16.57 -4.51
CA ILE A 179 18.39 16.57 -4.18
C ILE A 179 18.19 16.59 -2.67
N SER A 180 18.97 15.80 -1.91
CA SER A 180 18.91 15.80 -0.44
C SER A 180 19.13 17.20 0.13
N LYS A 181 20.13 17.91 -0.35
CA LYS A 181 20.37 19.31 0.05
C LYS A 181 19.22 20.24 -0.30
N SER A 182 18.60 20.08 -1.49
CA SER A 182 17.44 20.88 -1.88
C SER A 182 16.24 20.59 -0.97
N VAL A 183 15.97 19.33 -0.66
CA VAL A 183 14.90 18.94 0.26
C VAL A 183 15.08 19.58 1.64
N ILE A 184 16.30 19.51 2.20
CA ILE A 184 16.61 20.13 3.50
C ILE A 184 16.45 21.67 3.42
N ASN A 185 16.96 22.30 2.38
CA ASN A 185 16.87 23.76 2.23
C ASN A 185 15.43 24.26 2.10
N GLU A 186 14.57 23.52 1.38
CA GLU A 186 13.20 23.92 1.13
C GLU A 186 12.28 23.59 2.30
N SER A 187 12.46 22.43 2.96
CA SER A 187 11.61 21.97 4.05
C SER A 187 12.11 22.41 5.43
N GLY A 188 13.41 22.67 5.59
CA GLY A 188 14.05 22.87 6.88
C GLY A 188 14.12 21.60 7.74
N LYS A 189 13.83 20.41 7.17
CA LYS A 189 13.76 19.15 7.90
C LYS A 189 15.04 18.33 7.69
N THR A 190 15.46 17.67 8.76
CA THR A 190 16.67 16.84 8.83
C THR A 190 16.37 15.50 9.51
N ALA A 191 17.34 14.62 9.63
CA ALA A 191 17.19 13.33 10.32
C ALA A 191 16.62 13.45 11.75
N SER A 192 16.92 14.55 12.46
CA SER A 192 16.40 14.80 13.82
C SER A 192 14.89 15.09 13.85
N ASP A 193 14.28 15.40 12.73
CA ASP A 193 12.84 15.67 12.61
C ASP A 193 12.02 14.43 12.25
N THR A 194 12.63 13.24 12.20
CA THR A 194 11.95 11.99 11.87
C THR A 194 10.85 11.68 12.86
N VAL A 195 9.61 11.64 12.38
CA VAL A 195 8.43 11.28 13.18
C VAL A 195 7.95 9.87 12.91
N ARG A 196 8.37 9.28 11.79
CA ARG A 196 8.11 7.89 11.46
C ARG A 196 9.38 7.26 10.92
N ASP A 197 9.78 6.17 11.55
CA ASP A 197 10.87 5.30 11.11
C ASP A 197 10.31 3.90 10.90
N THR A 198 10.37 3.40 9.68
CA THR A 198 9.96 2.07 9.28
C THR A 198 11.12 1.31 8.65
N ASN A 199 12.33 1.59 9.12
CA ASN A 199 13.54 0.91 8.66
C ASN A 199 13.38 -0.62 8.86
N PRO A 200 13.36 -1.42 7.77
CA PRO A 200 13.09 -2.85 7.86
C PRO A 200 14.21 -3.64 8.54
N PHE A 201 15.38 -3.04 8.73
CA PHE A 201 16.56 -3.69 9.30
C PHE A 201 16.73 -3.44 10.80
N THR A 202 15.90 -2.60 11.42
CA THR A 202 15.93 -2.35 12.87
C THR A 202 14.91 -3.17 13.65
N ALA A 203 14.00 -3.87 13.01
CA ALA A 203 12.93 -4.63 13.67
C ALA A 203 13.37 -6.00 14.20
N GLU A 204 14.53 -6.53 13.80
CA GLU A 204 15.00 -7.85 14.23
C GLU A 204 15.63 -7.87 15.64
N ASP A 205 16.01 -6.73 16.20
CA ASP A 205 16.67 -6.68 17.53
C ASP A 205 15.70 -6.65 18.73
N THR A 206 14.38 -6.53 18.49
CA THR A 206 13.40 -6.38 19.59
C THR A 206 12.69 -7.67 20.01
N GLU A 207 12.78 -8.75 19.26
CA GLU A 207 12.15 -10.05 19.65
C GLU A 207 13.10 -11.02 20.36
N ALA A 208 14.40 -10.75 20.37
CA ALA A 208 15.38 -11.65 21.00
C ALA A 208 15.48 -11.50 22.54
N ASP A 209 14.94 -10.44 23.13
CA ASP A 209 15.16 -10.12 24.57
C ASP A 209 13.95 -10.44 25.47
N THR A 210 12.89 -11.08 24.97
CA THR A 210 11.68 -11.37 25.77
C THR A 210 11.51 -12.86 26.13
N GLN A 211 12.50 -13.72 25.84
CA GLN A 211 12.43 -15.16 26.19
C GLN A 211 13.45 -15.61 27.25
N THR A 212 13.96 -14.69 28.06
CA THR A 212 14.82 -15.11 29.21
C THR A 212 14.50 -14.26 30.42
N GLN A 213 13.35 -14.50 31.06
CA GLN A 213 13.14 -14.34 32.50
C GLN A 213 11.99 -15.25 32.94
#